data_1fe98289106d80b3588b3a0fb0e6ead2
#
_entry.id   1fe98289106d80b3588b3a0fb0e6ead2
#
_cell.length_a   1.000
_cell.length_b   1.000
_cell.length_c   1.000
_cell.angle_alpha   90.00
_cell.angle_beta   90.00
_cell.angle_gamma   90.00
#
_symmetry.space_group_name_H-M   'P 1'
#
loop_
_entity.id
_entity.type
_entity.pdbx_description
1 polymer ?
#
loop_
_entity_poly.entity_id
_entity_poly.type
_entity_poly.pdbx_seq_one_letter_code
_entity_poly.pdbx_strand_id
1 'polypeptide(L)'
;MNTQENRIKVFVNDSRENYSVLTYSENGLSFDEKVIDNIDHIDLSLCCSKGDDGRYYCIYNLYFVYLDIVTKDGTYLFQLMNNDQVNDLFKYLIASNIKINDPLELIKAYDTITDPVELYKHFNRHFKEWRETYNLEINNFYYSVIENDYMKPLQNLNPDETPNFREQLKQVFEGYINIFKKNKSE
;
A
#
# COMPACT_ATOMS: atom_id res chain seq x y z
N MET A 1 31.60 -12.74 6.81
CA MET A 1 30.29 -13.21 6.29
C MET A 1 29.61 -11.98 5.72
N ASN A 2 29.30 -11.96 4.42
CA ASN A 2 28.48 -10.86 3.87
C ASN A 2 27.04 -11.10 4.34
N THR A 3 26.62 -10.38 5.33
CA THR A 3 25.21 -10.34 5.75
C THR A 3 24.42 -9.73 4.59
N GLN A 4 23.57 -10.52 3.98
CA GLN A 4 22.72 -10.02 2.89
C GLN A 4 21.70 -9.05 3.50
N GLU A 5 21.88 -7.77 3.23
CA GLU A 5 20.96 -6.71 3.63
C GLU A 5 19.89 -6.56 2.54
N ASN A 6 18.63 -6.73 2.92
CA ASN A 6 17.51 -6.49 2.03
C ASN A 6 16.93 -5.10 2.27
N ARG A 7 16.39 -4.49 1.21
CA ARG A 7 15.92 -3.10 1.23
C ARG A 7 14.56 -2.98 0.57
N ILE A 8 13.66 -2.24 1.19
CA ILE A 8 12.35 -1.93 0.62
C ILE A 8 12.11 -0.42 0.68
N LYS A 9 11.55 0.12 -0.40
CA LYS A 9 11.15 1.54 -0.45
C LYS A 9 9.88 1.73 0.36
N VAL A 10 9.87 2.78 1.17
CA VAL A 10 8.74 3.14 2.02
C VAL A 10 8.47 4.64 1.97
N PHE A 11 7.24 5.03 2.20
CA PHE A 11 6.89 6.39 2.61
C PHE A 11 6.72 6.41 4.13
N VAL A 12 7.08 7.51 4.74
CA VAL A 12 7.05 7.69 6.19
C VAL A 12 6.07 8.77 6.56
N ASN A 13 5.20 8.51 7.55
CA ASN A 13 4.25 9.48 8.10
C ASN A 13 3.45 10.24 7.03
N ASP A 14 2.91 9.54 6.04
CA ASP A 14 2.17 10.11 4.89
C ASP A 14 2.94 11.14 4.05
N SER A 15 4.23 11.33 4.29
CA SER A 15 5.09 12.14 3.44
C SER A 15 5.42 11.39 2.17
N ARG A 16 4.94 11.89 1.02
CA ARG A 16 5.08 11.21 -0.28
C ARG A 16 6.01 11.93 -1.24
N GLU A 17 6.67 12.95 -0.77
CA GLU A 17 7.61 13.69 -1.60
C GLU A 17 8.94 12.96 -1.77
N ASN A 18 9.33 12.15 -0.78
CA ASN A 18 10.59 11.41 -0.80
C ASN A 18 10.40 9.97 -0.31
N TYR A 19 10.97 9.03 -1.06
CA TYR A 19 11.11 7.66 -0.60
C TYR A 19 12.22 7.58 0.45
N SER A 20 11.95 6.87 1.52
CA SER A 20 12.95 6.37 2.43
C SER A 20 13.17 4.88 2.23
N VAL A 21 14.13 4.30 2.93
CA VAL A 21 14.47 2.89 2.81
C VAL A 21 14.39 2.23 4.18
N LEU A 22 13.51 1.25 4.29
CA LEU A 22 13.52 0.29 5.39
C LEU A 22 14.44 -0.87 4.99
N THR A 23 15.38 -1.20 5.85
CA THR A 23 16.30 -2.32 5.64
C THR A 23 16.02 -3.43 6.65
N TYR A 24 16.25 -4.67 6.25
CA TYR A 24 16.09 -5.82 7.12
C TYR A 24 17.16 -6.88 6.84
N SER A 25 17.69 -7.44 7.91
CA SER A 25 18.77 -8.42 7.87
C SER A 25 18.77 -9.25 9.15
N GLU A 26 19.76 -10.12 9.30
CA GLU A 26 19.99 -10.87 10.55
C GLU A 26 20.17 -9.95 11.78
N ASN A 27 20.57 -8.69 11.57
CA ASN A 27 20.77 -7.70 12.63
C ASN A 27 19.47 -6.97 13.04
N GLY A 28 18.34 -7.27 12.40
CA GLY A 28 17.05 -6.65 12.69
C GLY A 28 16.53 -5.73 11.59
N LEU A 29 15.53 -4.95 11.93
CA LEU A 29 14.98 -3.87 11.10
C LEU A 29 15.75 -2.58 11.36
N SER A 30 16.04 -1.82 10.30
CA SER A 30 16.64 -0.49 10.45
C SER A 30 16.02 0.51 9.47
N PHE A 31 15.94 1.74 9.92
CA PHE A 31 15.41 2.86 9.16
C PHE A 31 16.37 4.06 9.33
N ASP A 32 16.73 4.71 8.23
CA ASP A 32 17.73 5.80 8.21
C ASP A 32 19.00 5.44 9.00
N GLU A 33 19.55 4.24 8.72
CA GLU A 33 20.75 3.67 9.34
C GLU A 33 20.62 3.41 10.86
N LYS A 34 19.44 3.59 11.44
CA LYS A 34 19.17 3.31 12.85
C LYS A 34 18.40 2.00 12.99
N VAL A 35 18.87 1.13 13.87
CA VAL A 35 18.15 -0.11 14.22
C VAL A 35 16.87 0.27 14.96
N ILE A 36 15.77 -0.39 14.59
CA ILE A 36 14.48 -0.26 15.29
C ILE A 36 14.47 -1.31 16.40
N ASP A 37 14.74 -0.87 17.60
CA ASP A 37 14.83 -1.73 18.77
C ASP A 37 13.51 -1.82 19.55
N ASN A 38 13.41 -2.81 20.43
CA ASN A 38 12.29 -2.97 21.37
C ASN A 38 10.91 -2.99 20.70
N ILE A 39 10.81 -3.69 19.57
CA ILE A 39 9.54 -3.87 18.87
C ILE A 39 8.60 -4.70 19.77
N ASP A 40 7.44 -4.14 20.07
CA ASP A 40 6.38 -4.83 20.82
C ASP A 40 5.51 -5.65 19.87
N HIS A 41 5.04 -5.05 18.81
CA HIS A 41 4.29 -5.70 17.75
C HIS A 41 4.31 -4.88 16.46
N ILE A 42 3.77 -5.49 15.40
CA ILE A 42 3.58 -4.88 14.10
C ILE A 42 2.10 -5.00 13.74
N ASP A 43 1.48 -3.88 13.36
CA ASP A 43 0.14 -3.85 12.79
C ASP A 43 0.23 -3.73 11.27
N LEU A 44 -0.48 -4.61 10.56
CA LEU A 44 -0.63 -4.57 9.12
C LEU A 44 -2.03 -4.06 8.77
N SER A 45 -2.08 -3.11 7.85
CA SER A 45 -3.33 -2.63 7.28
C SER A 45 -3.18 -2.30 5.80
N LEU A 46 -4.27 -1.92 5.14
CA LEU A 46 -4.28 -1.60 3.72
C LEU A 46 -4.88 -0.20 3.51
N CYS A 47 -4.19 0.60 2.72
CA CYS A 47 -4.67 1.90 2.28
C CYS A 47 -5.04 1.85 0.79
N CYS A 48 -6.04 2.61 0.40
CA CYS A 48 -6.42 2.83 -1.00
C CYS A 48 -6.08 4.25 -1.44
N SER A 49 -5.40 4.37 -2.56
CA SER A 49 -5.15 5.62 -3.26
C SER A 49 -5.71 5.55 -4.68
N LYS A 50 -5.69 6.66 -5.39
CA LYS A 50 -6.06 6.72 -6.81
C LYS A 50 -4.81 6.87 -7.68
N GLY A 51 -4.86 6.31 -8.86
CA GLY A 51 -3.82 6.49 -9.87
C GLY A 51 -4.32 6.27 -11.27
N ASP A 52 -3.56 6.72 -12.27
CA ASP A 52 -3.86 6.49 -13.68
C ASP A 52 -2.67 5.87 -14.40
N ASP A 53 -2.92 5.26 -15.53
CA ASP A 53 -1.92 4.63 -16.39
C ASP A 53 -1.57 5.49 -17.61
N GLY A 54 -1.84 6.78 -17.56
CA GLY A 54 -1.63 7.71 -18.65
C GLY A 54 -2.64 7.57 -19.80
N ARG A 55 -3.54 6.59 -19.76
CA ARG A 55 -4.66 6.50 -20.70
C ARG A 55 -5.80 7.41 -20.24
N TYR A 56 -6.38 8.14 -21.14
CA TYR A 56 -7.50 9.01 -20.86
C TYR A 56 -8.62 8.27 -20.12
N TYR A 57 -8.98 8.74 -18.93
CA TYR A 57 -10.05 8.22 -18.07
C TYR A 57 -9.88 6.85 -17.42
N CYS A 58 -8.68 6.27 -17.42
CA CYS A 58 -8.41 5.05 -16.68
C CYS A 58 -7.87 5.38 -15.29
N ILE A 59 -8.76 5.51 -14.31
CA ILE A 59 -8.41 5.72 -12.91
C ILE A 59 -8.56 4.39 -12.17
N TYR A 60 -7.50 3.94 -11.54
CA TYR A 60 -7.45 2.73 -10.75
C TYR A 60 -7.45 3.03 -9.26
N ASN A 61 -7.98 2.10 -8.48
CA ASN A 61 -7.65 2.03 -7.08
C ASN A 61 -6.24 1.43 -6.95
N LEU A 62 -5.40 2.04 -6.15
CA LEU A 62 -4.10 1.52 -5.80
C LEU A 62 -4.12 1.12 -4.34
N TYR A 63 -3.59 -0.05 -4.03
CA TYR A 63 -3.57 -0.59 -2.69
C TYR A 63 -2.14 -0.64 -2.19
N PHE A 64 -1.93 -0.09 -1.01
CA PHE A 64 -0.63 -0.06 -0.35
C PHE A 64 -0.76 -0.67 1.04
N VAL A 65 0.20 -1.50 1.40
CA VAL A 65 0.29 -2.03 2.76
C VAL A 65 0.84 -0.94 3.67
N TYR A 66 0.18 -0.71 4.78
CA TYR A 66 0.73 0.02 5.91
C TYR A 66 1.34 -0.97 6.89
N LEU A 67 2.54 -0.63 7.32
CA LEU A 67 3.33 -1.36 8.29
C LEU A 67 3.59 -0.43 9.47
N ASP A 68 2.87 -0.61 10.56
CA ASP A 68 3.01 0.17 11.76
C ASP A 68 3.83 -0.63 12.77
N ILE A 69 5.08 -0.21 12.98
CA ILE A 69 6.00 -0.86 13.93
C ILE A 69 5.87 -0.16 15.28
N VAL A 70 5.24 -0.81 16.22
CA VAL A 70 5.05 -0.30 17.57
C VAL A 70 6.22 -0.71 18.44
N THR A 71 6.89 0.28 19.02
CA THR A 71 8.00 0.09 19.94
C THR A 71 7.69 0.72 21.28
N LYS A 72 8.56 0.52 22.28
CA LYS A 72 8.42 1.19 23.59
C LYS A 72 8.58 2.71 23.50
N ASP A 73 9.30 3.19 22.50
CA ASP A 73 9.67 4.61 22.36
C ASP A 73 8.76 5.36 21.39
N GLY A 74 7.87 4.66 20.67
CA GLY A 74 6.93 5.25 19.70
C GLY A 74 6.56 4.28 18.59
N THR A 75 5.86 4.81 17.59
CA THR A 75 5.42 4.03 16.44
C THR A 75 6.05 4.59 15.16
N TYR A 76 6.58 3.69 14.34
CA TYR A 76 7.02 4.00 12.98
C TYR A 76 5.88 3.63 12.02
N LEU A 77 5.43 4.59 11.23
CA LEU A 77 4.36 4.43 10.25
C LEU A 77 4.98 4.37 8.85
N PHE A 78 4.97 3.20 8.23
CA PHE A 78 5.49 3.00 6.90
C PHE A 78 4.38 2.61 5.92
N GLN A 79 4.32 3.28 4.79
CA GLN A 79 3.56 2.81 3.64
C GLN A 79 4.51 2.06 2.71
N LEU A 80 4.28 0.77 2.55
CA LEU A 80 5.05 -0.06 1.64
C LEU A 80 4.56 0.14 0.20
N MET A 81 5.50 0.13 -0.73
CA MET A 81 5.13 -0.04 -2.13
C MET A 81 4.67 -1.48 -2.35
N ASN A 82 3.57 -1.65 -3.07
CA ASN A 82 3.08 -2.98 -3.42
C ASN A 82 3.94 -3.56 -4.55
N ASN A 83 4.97 -4.26 -4.19
CA ASN A 83 5.93 -4.92 -5.08
C ASN A 83 6.35 -6.29 -4.51
N ASP A 84 7.16 -7.01 -5.28
CA ASP A 84 7.63 -8.36 -4.90
C ASP A 84 8.41 -8.38 -3.57
N GLN A 85 9.03 -7.26 -3.20
CA GLN A 85 9.80 -7.15 -1.95
C GLN A 85 8.92 -7.19 -0.69
N VAL A 86 7.63 -6.88 -0.80
CA VAL A 86 6.68 -6.95 0.34
C VAL A 86 6.56 -8.38 0.86
N ASN A 87 6.48 -9.36 -0.05
CA ASN A 87 6.41 -10.76 0.35
C ASN A 87 7.69 -11.24 1.06
N ASP A 88 8.86 -10.81 0.60
CA ASP A 88 10.12 -11.15 1.25
C ASP A 88 10.25 -10.48 2.62
N LEU A 89 9.79 -9.25 2.77
CA LEU A 89 9.70 -8.59 4.08
C LEU A 89 8.78 -9.37 5.02
N PHE A 90 7.61 -9.82 4.56
CA PHE A 90 6.69 -10.61 5.40
C PHE A 90 7.30 -11.93 5.85
N LYS A 91 8.00 -12.65 4.97
CA LYS A 91 8.74 -13.87 5.34
C LYS A 91 9.79 -13.59 6.41
N TYR A 92 10.52 -12.48 6.27
CA TYR A 92 11.49 -12.07 7.28
C TYR A 92 10.82 -11.77 8.63
N LEU A 93 9.72 -11.01 8.64
CA LEU A 93 8.99 -10.66 9.87
C LEU A 93 8.48 -11.90 10.62
N ILE A 94 7.95 -12.88 9.88
CA ILE A 94 7.53 -14.16 10.45
C ILE A 94 8.72 -14.91 11.06
N ALA A 95 9.83 -14.98 10.32
CA ALA A 95 11.05 -15.67 10.77
C ALA A 95 11.68 -14.99 12.01
N SER A 96 11.50 -13.68 12.15
CA SER A 96 11.99 -12.91 13.30
C SER A 96 11.18 -13.10 14.59
N ASN A 97 10.09 -13.89 14.53
CA ASN A 97 9.21 -14.18 15.66
C ASN A 97 8.63 -12.91 16.34
N ILE A 98 8.47 -11.81 15.57
CA ILE A 98 7.81 -10.59 16.02
C ILE A 98 6.30 -10.84 16.01
N LYS A 99 5.60 -10.36 17.03
CA LYS A 99 4.14 -10.42 17.07
C LYS A 99 3.56 -9.55 15.95
N ILE A 100 2.75 -10.14 15.05
CA ILE A 100 2.12 -9.44 13.94
C ILE A 100 0.60 -9.52 14.09
N ASN A 101 -0.06 -8.38 13.98
CA ASN A 101 -1.50 -8.26 13.87
C ASN A 101 -1.86 -8.02 12.39
N ASP A 102 -2.47 -9.02 11.75
CA ASP A 102 -2.83 -9.00 10.33
C ASP A 102 -4.31 -9.39 10.15
N PRO A 103 -5.25 -8.49 10.49
CA PRO A 103 -6.67 -8.79 10.44
C PRO A 103 -7.22 -8.98 9.01
N LEU A 104 -6.47 -8.56 8.00
CA LEU A 104 -6.85 -8.67 6.59
C LEU A 104 -6.25 -9.90 5.90
N GLU A 105 -5.49 -10.72 6.63
CA GLU A 105 -4.74 -11.86 6.08
C GLU A 105 -3.79 -11.46 4.92
N LEU A 106 -3.18 -10.28 4.99
CA LEU A 106 -2.30 -9.76 3.94
C LEU A 106 -1.11 -10.66 3.70
N ILE A 107 -0.49 -11.17 4.77
CA ILE A 107 0.64 -12.10 4.68
C ILE A 107 0.26 -13.32 3.84
N LYS A 108 -0.90 -13.91 4.13
CA LYS A 108 -1.41 -15.07 3.39
C LYS A 108 -1.73 -14.72 1.94
N ALA A 109 -2.32 -13.53 1.69
CA ALA A 109 -2.62 -13.07 0.34
C ALA A 109 -1.36 -12.96 -0.51
N TYR A 110 -0.30 -12.33 0.01
CA TYR A 110 0.98 -12.17 -0.68
C TYR A 110 1.73 -13.50 -0.87
N ASP A 111 1.58 -14.45 0.03
CA ASP A 111 2.21 -15.78 -0.08
C ASP A 111 1.51 -16.66 -1.12
N THR A 112 0.18 -16.56 -1.22
CA THR A 112 -0.62 -17.46 -2.06
C THR A 112 -0.93 -16.91 -3.45
N ILE A 113 -1.02 -15.57 -3.60
CA ILE A 113 -1.37 -14.91 -4.85
C ILE A 113 -0.11 -14.28 -5.43
N THR A 114 0.59 -15.01 -6.28
CA THR A 114 1.88 -14.57 -6.86
C THR A 114 1.72 -13.67 -8.08
N ASP A 115 0.55 -13.70 -8.75
CA ASP A 115 0.27 -12.83 -9.89
C ASP A 115 -0.18 -11.44 -9.39
N PRO A 116 0.52 -10.34 -9.76
CA PRO A 116 0.20 -9.00 -9.29
C PRO A 116 -1.20 -8.52 -9.70
N VAL A 117 -1.71 -8.98 -10.84
CA VAL A 117 -3.05 -8.60 -11.33
C VAL A 117 -4.12 -9.30 -10.49
N GLU A 118 -3.93 -10.59 -10.18
CA GLU A 118 -4.86 -11.32 -9.32
C GLU A 118 -4.81 -10.80 -7.87
N LEU A 119 -3.65 -10.41 -7.36
CA LEU A 119 -3.52 -9.76 -6.06
C LEU A 119 -4.28 -8.43 -6.03
N TYR A 120 -4.12 -7.60 -7.08
CA TYR A 120 -4.90 -6.38 -7.25
C TYR A 120 -6.41 -6.65 -7.24
N LYS A 121 -6.87 -7.64 -8.03
CA LYS A 121 -8.29 -8.02 -8.07
C LYS A 121 -8.81 -8.51 -6.72
N HIS A 122 -7.98 -9.25 -5.98
CA HIS A 122 -8.31 -9.71 -4.63
C HIS A 122 -8.56 -8.50 -3.71
N PHE A 123 -7.64 -7.54 -3.65
CA PHE A 123 -7.80 -6.34 -2.84
C PHE A 123 -9.01 -5.50 -3.30
N ASN A 124 -9.16 -5.29 -4.61
CA ASN A 124 -10.27 -4.51 -5.15
C ASN A 124 -11.65 -5.10 -4.81
N ARG A 125 -11.75 -6.44 -4.74
CA ARG A 125 -12.97 -7.16 -4.40
C ARG A 125 -13.34 -7.02 -2.93
N HIS A 126 -12.34 -7.06 -2.05
CA HIS A 126 -12.56 -7.10 -0.60
C HIS A 126 -12.45 -5.75 0.10
N PHE A 127 -11.82 -4.76 -0.52
CA PHE A 127 -11.47 -3.50 0.14
C PHE A 127 -12.68 -2.77 0.72
N LYS A 128 -13.83 -2.79 0.05
CA LYS A 128 -15.04 -2.10 0.55
C LYS A 128 -15.49 -2.67 1.88
N GLU A 129 -15.58 -4.00 1.99
CA GLU A 129 -15.97 -4.70 3.22
C GLU A 129 -14.94 -4.47 4.33
N TRP A 130 -13.67 -4.64 4.01
CA TRP A 130 -12.58 -4.40 4.95
C TRP A 130 -12.56 -2.96 5.47
N ARG A 131 -12.81 -2.01 4.58
CA ARG A 131 -12.87 -0.61 4.98
C ARG A 131 -13.98 -0.34 5.99
N GLU A 132 -15.16 -0.89 5.77
CA GLU A 132 -16.30 -0.74 6.69
C GLU A 132 -16.03 -1.43 8.03
N THR A 133 -15.37 -2.59 8.01
CA THR A 133 -15.08 -3.39 9.21
C THR A 133 -13.92 -2.85 10.03
N TYR A 134 -12.84 -2.42 9.37
CA TYR A 134 -11.57 -2.05 10.01
C TYR A 134 -11.23 -0.57 9.90
N ASN A 135 -12.14 0.26 9.38
CA ASN A 135 -11.98 1.70 9.19
C ASN A 135 -10.72 2.06 8.39
N LEU A 136 -10.48 1.35 7.28
CA LEU A 136 -9.30 1.57 6.46
C LEU A 136 -9.32 2.92 5.76
N GLU A 137 -8.15 3.50 5.59
CA GLU A 137 -7.99 4.80 4.95
C GLU A 137 -8.20 4.74 3.43
N ILE A 138 -8.86 5.78 2.91
CA ILE A 138 -8.75 6.19 1.52
C ILE A 138 -8.00 7.50 1.52
N ASN A 139 -6.81 7.51 0.94
CA ASN A 139 -6.13 8.76 0.84
C ASN A 139 -6.39 9.46 -0.51
N ASN A 140 -6.35 10.78 -0.48
CA ASN A 140 -6.69 11.62 -1.62
C ASN A 140 -5.51 11.85 -2.58
N PHE A 141 -4.42 11.10 -2.42
CA PHE A 141 -3.28 11.22 -3.31
C PHE A 141 -3.54 10.53 -4.63
N TYR A 142 -2.95 11.11 -5.66
CA TYR A 142 -3.05 10.66 -7.02
C TYR A 142 -1.66 10.26 -7.53
N TYR A 143 -1.53 9.03 -8.01
CA TYR A 143 -0.27 8.53 -8.53
C TYR A 143 -0.30 8.43 -10.04
N SER A 144 0.72 8.96 -10.70
CA SER A 144 0.96 8.66 -12.11
C SER A 144 1.60 7.29 -12.25
N VAL A 145 1.06 6.48 -13.15
CA VAL A 145 1.56 5.13 -13.46
C VAL A 145 2.98 5.13 -13.99
N ILE A 146 3.34 6.20 -14.72
CA ILE A 146 4.62 6.29 -15.43
C ILE A 146 5.79 6.23 -14.44
N GLU A 147 5.56 6.62 -13.18
CA GLU A 147 6.58 6.69 -12.15
C GLU A 147 6.54 5.51 -11.17
N ASN A 148 5.56 4.61 -11.29
CA ASN A 148 5.33 3.57 -10.31
C ASN A 148 5.40 2.17 -10.93
N ASP A 149 6.45 1.43 -10.61
CA ASP A 149 6.67 0.05 -11.11
C ASP A 149 5.51 -0.91 -10.76
N TYR A 150 4.81 -0.65 -9.66
CA TYR A 150 3.62 -1.40 -9.25
C TYR A 150 2.50 -1.40 -10.30
N MET A 151 2.34 -0.30 -11.03
CA MET A 151 1.27 -0.15 -12.01
C MET A 151 1.57 -0.82 -13.36
N LYS A 152 2.84 -1.14 -13.64
CA LYS A 152 3.21 -1.78 -14.93
C LYS A 152 2.42 -3.05 -15.23
N PRO A 153 2.23 -3.98 -14.28
CA PRO A 153 1.40 -5.15 -14.50
C PRO A 153 -0.07 -4.81 -14.81
N LEU A 154 -0.58 -3.71 -14.23
CA LEU A 154 -1.97 -3.29 -14.39
C LEU A 154 -2.26 -2.62 -15.73
N GLN A 155 -1.24 -2.17 -16.46
CA GLN A 155 -1.39 -1.57 -17.80
C GLN A 155 -1.99 -2.51 -18.84
N ASN A 156 -1.92 -3.82 -18.60
CA ASN A 156 -2.45 -4.87 -19.48
C ASN A 156 -3.81 -5.40 -19.04
N LEU A 157 -4.44 -4.79 -18.01
CA LEU A 157 -5.80 -5.16 -17.62
C LEU A 157 -6.75 -4.96 -18.80
N ASN A 158 -7.59 -5.97 -19.09
CA ASN A 158 -8.61 -5.85 -20.09
C ASN A 158 -9.63 -4.77 -19.70
N PRO A 159 -10.27 -4.10 -20.69
CA PRO A 159 -11.32 -3.12 -20.42
C PRO A 159 -12.45 -3.64 -19.51
N ASP A 160 -12.74 -4.94 -19.55
CA ASP A 160 -13.76 -5.59 -18.71
C ASP A 160 -13.32 -5.75 -17.24
N GLU A 161 -12.02 -5.60 -16.97
CA GLU A 161 -11.43 -5.69 -15.63
C GLU A 161 -11.19 -4.30 -15.01
N THR A 162 -11.30 -3.25 -15.84
CA THR A 162 -11.27 -1.86 -15.37
C THR A 162 -12.67 -1.44 -14.89
N PRO A 163 -12.78 -0.52 -13.93
CA PRO A 163 -14.07 0.06 -13.58
C PRO A 163 -14.78 0.57 -14.84
N ASN A 164 -16.06 0.23 -14.99
CA ASN A 164 -16.85 0.61 -16.14
C ASN A 164 -16.75 2.14 -16.38
N PHE A 165 -16.54 2.54 -17.64
CA PHE A 165 -16.43 3.95 -18.06
C PHE A 165 -17.54 4.84 -17.49
N ARG A 166 -18.77 4.31 -17.33
CA ARG A 166 -19.89 5.03 -16.69
C ARG A 166 -19.65 5.29 -15.20
N GLU A 167 -19.07 4.34 -14.49
CA GLU A 167 -18.72 4.52 -13.07
C GLU A 167 -17.56 5.49 -12.90
N GLN A 168 -16.59 5.45 -13.79
CA GLN A 168 -15.49 6.40 -13.81
C GLN A 168 -15.98 7.82 -14.08
N LEU A 169 -16.84 8.03 -15.09
CA LEU A 169 -17.47 9.32 -15.35
C LEU A 169 -18.28 9.80 -14.13
N LYS A 170 -19.04 8.92 -13.50
CA LYS A 170 -19.81 9.27 -12.30
C LYS A 170 -18.90 9.72 -11.16
N GLN A 171 -17.80 9.01 -10.89
CA GLN A 171 -16.81 9.40 -9.87
C GLN A 171 -16.16 10.76 -10.19
N VAL A 172 -15.80 10.98 -11.45
CA VAL A 172 -15.26 12.29 -11.90
C VAL A 172 -16.28 13.40 -11.68
N PHE A 173 -17.54 13.22 -12.08
CA PHE A 173 -18.59 14.20 -11.87
C PHE A 173 -18.90 14.43 -10.38
N GLU A 174 -18.95 13.40 -9.57
CA GLU A 174 -19.12 13.51 -8.12
C GLU A 174 -17.96 14.26 -7.46
N GLY A 175 -16.73 14.02 -7.91
CA GLY A 175 -15.55 14.77 -7.50
C GLY A 175 -15.68 16.26 -7.82
N TYR A 176 -16.07 16.63 -9.03
CA TYR A 176 -16.31 18.02 -9.41
C TYR A 176 -17.43 18.66 -8.60
N ILE A 177 -18.57 17.97 -8.42
CA ILE A 177 -19.70 18.48 -7.63
C ILE A 177 -19.30 18.76 -6.19
N ASN A 178 -18.47 17.89 -5.59
CA ASN A 178 -18.00 18.08 -4.22
C ASN A 178 -17.04 19.25 -4.07
N ILE A 179 -16.18 19.51 -5.07
CA ILE A 179 -15.33 20.71 -5.12
C ILE A 179 -16.20 21.98 -5.19
N PHE A 180 -17.22 22.00 -6.05
CA PHE A 180 -18.13 23.13 -6.16
C PHE A 180 -19.00 23.38 -4.91
N LYS A 181 -19.38 22.32 -4.19
CA LYS A 181 -20.11 22.45 -2.93
C LYS A 181 -19.23 22.99 -1.81
N LYS A 182 -17.97 22.59 -1.74
CA LYS A 182 -17.02 23.08 -0.75
C LYS A 182 -16.71 24.55 -0.91
N ASN A 183 -16.58 25.02 -2.16
CA ASN A 183 -16.34 26.44 -2.46
C ASN A 183 -17.56 27.36 -2.26
N LYS A 184 -18.76 26.83 -1.98
CA LYS A 184 -19.97 27.61 -1.67
C LYS A 184 -20.27 27.70 -0.16
N SER A 185 -19.51 26.99 0.67
CA SER A 185 -19.65 26.97 2.12
C SER A 185 -18.57 27.78 2.85
N GLU A 186 -17.70 28.45 2.11
CA GLU A 186 -16.82 29.54 2.54
C GLU A 186 -17.37 30.87 2.07
#